data_c893fd487cf14a60aca04229cebc7a9b
#
_entry.id   c893fd487cf14a60aca04229cebc7a9b
#
_cell.length_a   1.000
_cell.length_b   1.000
_cell.length_c   1.000
_cell.angle_alpha   90.00
_cell.angle_beta   90.00
_cell.angle_gamma   90.00
#
_symmetry.space_group_name_H-M   'P 1'
#
loop_
_entity.id
_entity.type
_entity.pdbx_description
1 polymer ?
#
loop_
_entity_poly.entity_id
_entity_poly.type
_entity_poly.pdbx_seq_one_letter_code
_entity_poly.pdbx_strand_id
1 'polypeptide(L)'
;QKKRATMSTEAGKTQASNTPLEPTTLSVQGMTCSSCVNSVEKALNSVEGVSATINFATETAHILAPAEITAKDLIKIVEKAGYSASLLVDAQSVALHSKKSARAFFFAAIFAIPAVALSMVMSWHHQVDMWIHDALDAAGLPHPLYSPTAWVVIALSAPVVLLVAYPIHKAAFRNLKHPTMDNLISMGSLAAYGWSIYANSTGAGDVYTEVAAGVIFFVILGRYLETRAKAKASSALSSLLALGSKEVTIVRGGFPLIVPIEQLQIGDEFEVRPGDRIATDGIVVKGESAVDNSMLTGETKPVDVGPGSSVIGASVNHNGRLIVRATRVGSDTELARITAMVISAQGTKAPIQRLADRISAVFVPIVTVLAIATFAGWYYTGTSLTESISIAITVLVIACPCALGLATPVALLVASGRGAARGIVLREPRVLEVARKVDVVVFDKTGTLTEGVMLVQEATISTAAGAVLGRSFADIVTAEHIIASAQAIESLNNHPVALSITRYALAQSASKSSIPNSARPTYAVSDFSVTPGAGAAGRVSILSQSPVVLIGSPAAVAHSSTEFH
;
A
#
# COMPACT_ATOMS: atom_id res chain seq x y z
N GLN A 1 4.32 -40.11 52.00
CA GLN A 1 3.03 -40.84 51.77
C GLN A 1 2.06 -39.94 51.01
N LYS A 2 1.80 -40.32 49.79
CA LYS A 2 0.72 -40.17 48.86
C LYS A 2 -0.51 -39.40 49.29
N LYS A 3 -0.88 -38.36 48.53
CA LYS A 3 -2.29 -38.11 48.15
C LYS A 3 -2.30 -37.72 46.66
N ARG A 4 -2.74 -38.65 45.81
CA ARG A 4 -3.25 -38.41 44.47
C ARG A 4 -4.59 -37.76 44.61
N ALA A 5 -4.77 -36.58 44.01
CA ALA A 5 -6.09 -35.99 43.77
C ALA A 5 -6.37 -36.15 42.28
N THR A 6 -7.40 -36.89 41.98
CA THR A 6 -8.02 -37.09 40.67
C THR A 6 -8.61 -35.76 40.18
N MET A 7 -8.06 -35.22 39.09
CA MET A 7 -8.72 -34.16 38.31
C MET A 7 -9.67 -34.83 37.32
N SER A 8 -10.97 -34.67 37.58
CA SER A 8 -12.05 -34.98 36.65
C SER A 8 -12.02 -33.94 35.51
N THR A 9 -11.89 -34.44 34.31
CA THR A 9 -12.04 -33.73 33.02
C THR A 9 -13.52 -33.38 32.84
N GLU A 10 -13.89 -32.13 33.08
CA GLU A 10 -15.07 -31.55 32.45
C GLU A 10 -14.69 -30.96 31.10
N ALA A 11 -14.92 -31.74 30.08
CA ALA A 11 -14.90 -31.26 28.69
C ALA A 11 -16.20 -30.47 28.45
N GLY A 12 -16.15 -29.18 28.71
CA GLY A 12 -17.16 -28.24 28.24
C GLY A 12 -17.07 -28.14 26.71
N LYS A 13 -18.04 -28.78 26.05
CA LYS A 13 -18.27 -28.63 24.60
C LYS A 13 -18.63 -27.18 24.30
N THR A 14 -17.67 -26.38 23.84
CA THR A 14 -17.97 -25.17 23.10
C THR A 14 -18.40 -25.62 21.69
N GLN A 15 -19.70 -25.65 21.45
CA GLN A 15 -20.26 -25.76 20.11
C GLN A 15 -19.81 -24.49 19.36
N ALA A 16 -18.82 -24.61 18.52
CA ALA A 16 -18.52 -23.62 17.50
C ALA A 16 -19.75 -23.58 16.57
N SER A 17 -20.50 -22.49 16.61
CA SER A 17 -21.57 -22.22 15.67
C SER A 17 -20.96 -22.15 14.28
N ASN A 18 -21.39 -23.06 13.42
CA ASN A 18 -20.93 -23.20 12.03
C ASN A 18 -21.61 -22.14 11.12
N THR A 19 -21.73 -20.91 11.60
CA THR A 19 -22.28 -19.80 10.80
C THR A 19 -21.18 -19.31 9.87
N PRO A 20 -21.40 -19.20 8.55
CA PRO A 20 -20.40 -18.68 7.63
C PRO A 20 -20.03 -17.24 8.03
N LEU A 21 -18.73 -16.98 8.17
CA LEU A 21 -18.22 -15.65 8.49
C LEU A 21 -18.05 -14.86 7.18
N GLU A 22 -18.70 -13.71 7.10
CA GLU A 22 -18.55 -12.81 5.94
C GLU A 22 -17.44 -11.78 6.16
N PRO A 23 -16.54 -11.60 5.20
CA PRO A 23 -15.51 -10.60 5.28
C PRO A 23 -16.09 -9.22 4.94
N THR A 24 -15.99 -8.27 5.86
CA THR A 24 -16.38 -6.87 5.65
C THR A 24 -15.17 -5.96 5.85
N THR A 25 -14.95 -5.02 4.93
CA THR A 25 -13.90 -4.02 5.08
C THR A 25 -14.51 -2.64 5.27
N LEU A 26 -14.15 -1.99 6.38
CA LEU A 26 -14.57 -0.63 6.69
C LEU A 26 -13.36 0.32 6.62
N SER A 27 -13.57 1.53 6.10
CA SER A 27 -12.66 2.65 6.31
C SER A 27 -12.95 3.26 7.69
N VAL A 28 -11.94 3.34 8.56
CA VAL A 28 -12.09 3.86 9.92
C VAL A 28 -11.27 5.14 10.06
N GLN A 29 -11.96 6.24 10.31
CA GLN A 29 -11.37 7.57 10.35
C GLN A 29 -11.23 8.11 11.78
N GLY A 30 -10.23 8.98 11.98
CA GLY A 30 -9.99 9.62 13.28
C GLY A 30 -9.07 8.85 14.20
N MET A 31 -8.42 7.79 13.72
CA MET A 31 -7.34 7.11 14.44
C MET A 31 -6.05 7.91 14.29
N THR A 32 -5.55 8.47 15.37
CA THR A 32 -4.34 9.31 15.39
C THR A 32 -3.13 8.61 15.97
N CYS A 33 -3.32 7.46 16.60
CA CYS A 33 -2.27 6.69 17.25
C CYS A 33 -2.65 5.21 17.35
N SER A 34 -1.69 4.36 17.69
CA SER A 34 -1.89 2.92 17.85
C SER A 34 -2.82 2.56 19.02
N SER A 35 -2.93 3.42 20.03
CA SER A 35 -3.92 3.24 21.10
C SER A 35 -5.36 3.38 20.57
N CYS A 36 -5.57 4.30 19.60
CA CYS A 36 -6.85 4.44 18.91
C CYS A 36 -7.23 3.15 18.16
N VAL A 37 -6.26 2.56 17.46
CA VAL A 37 -6.44 1.27 16.76
C VAL A 37 -6.84 0.17 17.74
N ASN A 38 -6.13 0.03 18.86
CA ASN A 38 -6.45 -0.96 19.89
C ASN A 38 -7.86 -0.76 20.46
N SER A 39 -8.30 0.50 20.62
CA SER A 39 -9.65 0.82 21.12
C SER A 39 -10.72 0.35 20.15
N VAL A 40 -10.53 0.58 18.85
CA VAL A 40 -11.48 0.13 17.82
C VAL A 40 -11.46 -1.39 17.67
N GLU A 41 -10.25 -2.01 17.61
CA GLU A 41 -10.12 -3.48 17.57
C GLU A 41 -10.81 -4.15 18.76
N LYS A 42 -10.58 -3.62 19.98
CA LYS A 42 -11.20 -4.13 21.18
C LYS A 42 -12.72 -3.96 21.16
N ALA A 43 -13.22 -2.85 20.66
CA ALA A 43 -14.65 -2.60 20.53
C ALA A 43 -15.30 -3.57 19.53
N LEU A 44 -14.69 -3.81 18.38
CA LEU A 44 -15.18 -4.77 17.39
C LEU A 44 -15.08 -6.22 17.90
N ASN A 45 -13.93 -6.60 18.45
CA ASN A 45 -13.68 -7.95 18.96
C ASN A 45 -14.42 -8.24 20.30
N SER A 46 -15.08 -7.26 20.90
CA SER A 46 -15.96 -7.50 22.07
C SER A 46 -17.32 -8.07 21.67
N VAL A 47 -17.65 -8.08 20.38
CA VAL A 47 -18.87 -8.68 19.86
C VAL A 47 -18.63 -10.16 19.58
N GLU A 48 -19.51 -11.01 20.06
CA GLU A 48 -19.39 -12.46 19.92
C GLU A 48 -19.40 -12.87 18.44
N GLY A 49 -18.45 -13.70 18.04
CA GLY A 49 -18.28 -14.16 16.65
C GLY A 49 -17.61 -13.15 15.71
N VAL A 50 -17.26 -11.95 16.15
CA VAL A 50 -16.56 -10.96 15.34
C VAL A 50 -15.04 -11.05 15.55
N SER A 51 -14.29 -11.15 14.46
CA SER A 51 -12.84 -11.04 14.45
C SER A 51 -12.42 -9.86 13.57
N ALA A 52 -11.88 -8.81 14.16
CA ALA A 52 -11.50 -7.60 13.49
C ALA A 52 -10.00 -7.32 13.63
N THR A 53 -9.35 -6.97 12.53
CA THR A 53 -7.98 -6.48 12.47
C THR A 53 -7.96 -5.13 11.78
N ILE A 54 -7.29 -4.15 12.40
CA ILE A 54 -7.26 -2.79 11.88
C ILE A 54 -5.88 -2.45 11.34
N ASN A 55 -5.86 -2.02 10.09
CA ASN A 55 -4.68 -1.47 9.46
C ASN A 55 -4.62 0.05 9.66
N PHE A 56 -3.70 0.51 10.51
CA PHE A 56 -3.52 1.93 10.77
C PHE A 56 -2.97 2.71 9.55
N ALA A 57 -2.19 2.05 8.69
CA ALA A 57 -1.56 2.72 7.55
C ALA A 57 -2.57 3.03 6.44
N THR A 58 -3.52 2.13 6.21
CA THR A 58 -4.59 2.28 5.22
C THR A 58 -5.89 2.83 5.83
N GLU A 59 -5.94 2.98 7.16
CA GLU A 59 -7.14 3.37 7.91
C GLU A 59 -8.34 2.42 7.64
N THR A 60 -8.06 1.12 7.48
CA THR A 60 -9.07 0.11 7.19
C THR A 60 -9.20 -0.90 8.33
N ALA A 61 -10.43 -1.33 8.60
CA ALA A 61 -10.75 -2.45 9.48
C ALA A 61 -11.21 -3.63 8.61
N HIS A 62 -10.49 -4.74 8.70
CA HIS A 62 -10.89 -6.02 8.13
C HIS A 62 -11.59 -6.82 9.20
N ILE A 63 -12.84 -7.15 8.96
CA ILE A 63 -13.75 -7.71 9.95
C ILE A 63 -14.32 -9.00 9.37
N LEU A 64 -14.18 -10.10 10.10
CA LEU A 64 -14.89 -11.34 9.86
C LEU A 64 -16.05 -11.39 10.87
N ALA A 65 -17.27 -11.38 10.39
CA ALA A 65 -18.47 -11.37 11.23
C ALA A 65 -19.49 -12.39 10.72
N PRO A 66 -20.36 -12.96 11.61
CA PRO A 66 -21.50 -13.75 11.18
C PRO A 66 -22.42 -12.95 10.26
N ALA A 67 -23.06 -13.62 9.29
CA ALA A 67 -23.96 -12.98 8.32
C ALA A 67 -25.13 -12.18 8.94
N GLU A 68 -25.44 -12.44 10.21
CA GLU A 68 -26.46 -11.73 10.98
C GLU A 68 -26.04 -10.29 11.36
N ILE A 69 -24.72 -10.02 11.40
CA ILE A 69 -24.17 -8.71 11.79
C ILE A 69 -23.94 -7.89 10.53
N THR A 70 -24.78 -6.90 10.32
CA THR A 70 -24.69 -6.06 9.13
C THR A 70 -23.51 -5.08 9.20
N ALA A 71 -23.01 -4.64 8.04
CA ALA A 71 -21.99 -3.60 7.96
C ALA A 71 -22.41 -2.30 8.69
N LYS A 72 -23.71 -2.00 8.74
CA LYS A 72 -24.24 -0.84 9.49
C LYS A 72 -24.07 -1.01 11.00
N ASP A 73 -24.18 -2.22 11.51
CA ASP A 73 -24.00 -2.47 12.94
C ASP A 73 -22.53 -2.39 13.33
N LEU A 74 -21.64 -2.89 12.48
CA LEU A 74 -20.19 -2.73 12.64
C LEU A 74 -19.78 -1.24 12.64
N ILE A 75 -20.35 -0.44 11.73
CA ILE A 75 -20.13 1.02 11.70
C ILE A 75 -20.58 1.65 13.03
N LYS A 76 -21.77 1.33 13.55
CA LYS A 76 -22.25 1.86 14.84
C LYS A 76 -21.33 1.49 16.01
N ILE A 77 -20.72 0.30 15.99
CA ILE A 77 -19.77 -0.13 17.05
C ILE A 77 -18.53 0.78 17.01
N VAL A 78 -17.99 1.04 15.81
CA VAL A 78 -16.87 1.94 15.63
C VAL A 78 -17.22 3.38 16.04
N GLU A 79 -18.42 3.84 15.71
CA GLU A 79 -18.92 5.16 16.10
C GLU A 79 -19.11 5.28 17.63
N LYS A 80 -19.63 4.25 18.30
CA LYS A 80 -19.69 4.20 19.77
C LYS A 80 -18.31 4.22 20.42
N ALA A 81 -17.31 3.59 19.78
CA ALA A 81 -15.93 3.72 20.21
C ALA A 81 -15.35 5.13 19.93
N GLY A 82 -16.12 5.98 19.24
CA GLY A 82 -15.86 7.39 19.03
C GLY A 82 -15.02 7.69 17.78
N TYR A 83 -15.00 6.80 16.82
CA TYR A 83 -14.36 6.93 15.53
C TYR A 83 -15.43 6.97 14.45
N SER A 84 -15.09 7.44 13.25
CA SER A 84 -16.01 7.39 12.13
C SER A 84 -15.67 6.19 11.25
N ALA A 85 -16.69 5.48 10.78
CA ALA A 85 -16.49 4.38 9.84
C ALA A 85 -17.41 4.51 8.63
N SER A 86 -16.94 4.01 7.48
CA SER A 86 -17.72 3.92 6.24
C SER A 86 -17.33 2.64 5.48
N LEU A 87 -18.24 2.12 4.67
CA LEU A 87 -17.89 1.04 3.74
C LEU A 87 -16.81 1.52 2.77
N LEU A 88 -15.83 0.66 2.53
CA LEU A 88 -14.73 1.01 1.62
C LEU A 88 -15.24 0.94 0.18
N VAL A 89 -15.56 2.08 -0.38
CA VAL A 89 -16.09 2.19 -1.75
C VAL A 89 -15.17 2.98 -2.68
N ASP A 90 -14.02 3.54 -2.27
CA ASP A 90 -13.19 4.23 -3.27
C ASP A 90 -11.77 4.60 -2.83
N ALA A 91 -10.83 4.49 -3.78
CA ALA A 91 -9.50 5.11 -3.76
C ALA A 91 -9.56 6.65 -3.61
N GLN A 92 -10.72 7.28 -3.77
CA GLN A 92 -10.95 8.71 -3.57
C GLN A 92 -10.87 9.15 -2.10
N SER A 93 -11.14 8.26 -1.15
CA SER A 93 -11.08 8.58 0.29
C SER A 93 -9.66 8.91 0.76
N VAL A 94 -8.64 8.20 0.26
CA VAL A 94 -7.22 8.44 0.60
C VAL A 94 -6.75 9.80 0.07
N ALA A 95 -7.18 10.19 -1.12
CA ALA A 95 -6.83 11.49 -1.71
C ALA A 95 -7.49 12.67 -0.96
N LEU A 96 -8.71 12.48 -0.45
CA LEU A 96 -9.42 13.47 0.36
C LEU A 96 -8.73 13.72 1.71
N HIS A 97 -8.21 12.67 2.36
CA HIS A 97 -7.48 12.78 3.63
C HIS A 97 -6.16 13.55 3.48
N SER A 98 -5.41 13.28 2.43
CA SER A 98 -4.18 14.01 2.12
C SER A 98 -4.43 15.51 1.96
N LYS A 99 -5.51 15.91 1.27
CA LYS A 99 -5.90 17.31 1.11
C LYS A 99 -6.33 17.97 2.43
N LYS A 100 -7.03 17.24 3.31
CA LYS A 100 -7.46 17.75 4.62
C LYS A 100 -6.27 17.99 5.55
N SER A 101 -5.33 17.05 5.60
CA SER A 101 -4.09 17.19 6.39
C SER A 101 -3.22 18.34 5.88
N ALA A 102 -3.10 18.52 4.57
CA ALA A 102 -2.38 19.64 3.98
C ALA A 102 -3.03 20.99 4.34
N ARG A 103 -4.35 21.10 4.26
CA ARG A 103 -5.07 22.34 4.65
C ARG A 103 -4.84 22.68 6.12
N ALA A 104 -4.92 21.70 7.02
CA ALA A 104 -4.65 21.91 8.45
C ALA A 104 -3.22 22.39 8.69
N PHE A 105 -2.23 21.80 7.99
CA PHE A 105 -0.83 22.22 8.08
C PHE A 105 -0.62 23.67 7.59
N PHE A 106 -1.10 24.01 6.40
CA PHE A 106 -0.93 25.38 5.88
C PHE A 106 -1.67 26.41 6.73
N PHE A 107 -2.85 26.07 7.22
CA PHE A 107 -3.58 26.95 8.14
C PHE A 107 -2.81 27.14 9.45
N ALA A 108 -2.27 26.08 10.04
CA ALA A 108 -1.42 26.16 11.23
C ALA A 108 -0.17 27.01 10.96
N ALA A 109 0.48 26.85 9.81
CA ALA A 109 1.69 27.58 9.44
C ALA A 109 1.46 29.09 9.34
N ILE A 110 0.34 29.51 8.73
CA ILE A 110 -0.03 30.93 8.56
C ILE A 110 -0.12 31.65 9.90
N PHE A 111 -0.60 30.96 10.94
CA PHE A 111 -0.80 31.58 12.25
C PHE A 111 0.35 31.29 13.22
N ALA A 112 0.87 30.06 13.26
CA ALA A 112 1.93 29.68 14.22
C ALA A 112 3.28 30.32 13.89
N ILE A 113 3.66 30.39 12.60
CA ILE A 113 4.98 30.94 12.24
C ILE A 113 5.09 32.42 12.62
N PRO A 114 4.11 33.31 12.28
CA PRO A 114 4.18 34.69 12.74
C PRO A 114 4.10 34.83 14.27
N ALA A 115 3.27 34.02 14.94
CA ALA A 115 3.16 34.06 16.40
C ALA A 115 4.50 33.72 17.08
N VAL A 116 5.17 32.64 16.66
CA VAL A 116 6.48 32.23 17.17
C VAL A 116 7.56 33.25 16.80
N ALA A 117 7.57 33.73 15.56
CA ALA A 117 8.56 34.71 15.12
C ALA A 117 8.44 36.03 15.91
N LEU A 118 7.21 36.52 16.10
CA LEU A 118 6.95 37.74 16.83
C LEU A 118 7.31 37.63 18.33
N SER A 119 7.13 36.44 18.91
CA SER A 119 7.50 36.18 20.32
C SER A 119 8.99 35.99 20.51
N MET A 120 9.69 35.26 19.60
CA MET A 120 11.10 34.94 19.76
C MET A 120 12.05 36.05 19.33
N VAL A 121 11.65 36.93 18.38
CA VAL A 121 12.51 38.00 17.89
C VAL A 121 12.24 39.26 18.72
N MET A 122 13.03 39.47 19.74
CA MET A 122 12.89 40.56 20.71
C MET A 122 12.76 41.98 20.05
N SER A 123 13.53 42.20 18.96
CA SER A 123 13.44 43.47 18.23
C SER A 123 12.09 43.70 17.56
N TRP A 124 11.47 42.66 17.04
CA TRP A 124 10.13 42.73 16.43
C TRP A 124 9.06 42.90 17.50
N HIS A 125 9.20 42.19 18.62
CA HIS A 125 8.29 42.35 19.75
C HIS A 125 8.25 43.82 20.21
N HIS A 126 9.42 44.41 20.44
CA HIS A 126 9.53 45.81 20.88
C HIS A 126 9.03 46.83 19.83
N GLN A 127 9.33 46.60 18.54
CA GLN A 127 8.84 47.49 17.48
C GLN A 127 7.31 47.47 17.36
N VAL A 128 6.70 46.29 17.49
CA VAL A 128 5.25 46.13 17.43
C VAL A 128 4.59 46.76 18.66
N ASP A 129 5.19 46.61 19.85
CA ASP A 129 4.70 47.26 21.06
C ASP A 129 4.71 48.80 20.90
N MET A 130 5.82 49.40 20.45
CA MET A 130 5.89 50.83 20.19
C MET A 130 4.85 51.29 19.18
N TRP A 131 4.76 50.56 18.05
CA TRP A 131 3.79 50.91 16.99
C TRP A 131 2.34 50.86 17.46
N ILE A 132 1.99 49.86 18.31
CA ILE A 132 0.66 49.73 18.88
C ILE A 132 0.41 50.85 19.89
N HIS A 133 1.38 51.20 20.73
CA HIS A 133 1.27 52.34 21.67
C HIS A 133 1.04 53.66 20.94
N ASP A 134 1.84 53.93 19.90
CA ASP A 134 1.69 55.14 19.08
C ASP A 134 0.30 55.20 18.40
N ALA A 135 -0.22 54.06 17.93
CA ALA A 135 -1.54 54.00 17.32
C ALA A 135 -2.68 54.21 18.33
N LEU A 136 -2.55 53.70 19.55
CA LEU A 136 -3.51 53.91 20.64
C LEU A 136 -3.51 55.36 21.11
N ASP A 137 -2.34 55.99 21.23
CA ASP A 137 -2.20 57.42 21.54
C ASP A 137 -2.87 58.26 20.47
N ALA A 138 -2.62 57.99 19.20
CA ALA A 138 -3.25 58.70 18.10
C ALA A 138 -4.78 58.54 18.07
N ALA A 139 -5.30 57.41 18.56
CA ALA A 139 -6.73 57.12 18.66
C ALA A 139 -7.38 57.61 19.96
N GLY A 140 -6.61 58.12 20.93
CA GLY A 140 -7.09 58.54 22.25
C GLY A 140 -7.66 57.38 23.08
N LEU A 141 -7.15 56.13 22.86
CA LEU A 141 -7.62 54.95 23.55
C LEU A 141 -6.70 54.64 24.75
N PRO A 142 -7.23 54.03 25.83
CA PRO A 142 -6.43 53.68 26.99
C PRO A 142 -5.42 52.58 26.61
N HIS A 143 -4.20 52.72 27.12
CA HIS A 143 -3.16 51.72 26.97
C HIS A 143 -3.52 50.43 27.71
N PRO A 144 -3.28 49.25 27.12
CA PRO A 144 -3.37 48.03 27.86
C PRO A 144 -2.32 48.03 28.97
N LEU A 145 -2.67 47.48 30.12
CA LEU A 145 -1.81 47.44 31.32
C LEU A 145 -0.50 46.71 31.12
N TYR A 146 -0.39 45.88 30.06
CA TYR A 146 0.74 45.03 29.75
C TYR A 146 0.97 44.96 28.23
N SER A 147 1.98 44.14 27.77
CA SER A 147 2.42 44.10 26.37
C SER A 147 1.29 43.91 25.37
N PRO A 148 1.01 44.92 24.52
CA PRO A 148 0.05 44.75 23.41
C PRO A 148 0.44 43.64 22.44
N THR A 149 1.75 43.48 22.18
CA THR A 149 2.25 42.41 21.28
C THR A 149 1.91 41.04 21.82
N ALA A 150 1.94 40.81 23.14
CA ALA A 150 1.52 39.55 23.73
C ALA A 150 0.05 39.22 23.43
N TRP A 151 -0.85 40.24 23.41
CA TRP A 151 -2.24 40.02 22.98
C TRP A 151 -2.36 39.67 21.50
N VAL A 152 -1.52 40.24 20.63
CA VAL A 152 -1.46 39.87 19.21
C VAL A 152 -0.99 38.42 19.07
N VAL A 153 0.05 38.00 19.81
CA VAL A 153 0.55 36.62 19.79
C VAL A 153 -0.51 35.63 20.33
N ILE A 154 -1.21 35.99 21.41
CA ILE A 154 -2.33 35.19 21.95
C ILE A 154 -3.43 35.03 20.90
N ALA A 155 -3.82 36.12 20.23
CA ALA A 155 -4.85 36.10 19.19
C ALA A 155 -4.42 35.25 17.95
N LEU A 156 -3.18 35.41 17.50
CA LEU A 156 -2.62 34.60 16.41
C LEU A 156 -2.52 33.09 16.75
N SER A 157 -2.25 32.79 18.01
CA SER A 157 -2.12 31.38 18.45
C SER A 157 -3.48 30.71 18.69
N ALA A 158 -4.55 31.48 18.94
CA ALA A 158 -5.88 30.95 19.21
C ALA A 158 -6.39 29.96 18.13
N PRO A 159 -6.34 30.29 16.81
CA PRO A 159 -6.76 29.36 15.77
C PRO A 159 -5.96 28.06 15.78
N VAL A 160 -4.67 28.11 16.07
CA VAL A 160 -3.80 26.93 16.12
C VAL A 160 -4.14 26.06 17.32
N VAL A 161 -4.19 26.66 18.51
CA VAL A 161 -4.41 25.95 19.77
C VAL A 161 -5.83 25.41 19.89
N LEU A 162 -6.84 26.20 19.49
CA LEU A 162 -8.24 25.83 19.70
C LEU A 162 -8.86 25.10 18.50
N LEU A 163 -8.61 25.55 17.25
CA LEU A 163 -9.26 24.98 16.07
C LEU A 163 -8.45 23.86 15.43
N VAL A 164 -7.18 24.09 15.14
CA VAL A 164 -6.33 23.09 14.49
C VAL A 164 -6.06 21.92 15.44
N ALA A 165 -5.80 22.18 16.71
CA ALA A 165 -5.56 21.17 17.73
C ALA A 165 -6.84 20.50 18.25
N TYR A 166 -8.04 20.92 17.85
CA TYR A 166 -9.30 20.34 18.30
C TYR A 166 -9.36 18.82 18.21
N PRO A 167 -8.91 18.15 17.11
CA PRO A 167 -8.87 16.70 17.06
C PRO A 167 -7.97 16.07 18.11
N ILE A 168 -6.85 16.73 18.46
CA ILE A 168 -5.89 16.30 19.50
C ILE A 168 -6.56 16.42 20.87
N HIS A 169 -7.19 17.54 21.17
CA HIS A 169 -7.92 17.75 22.42
C HIS A 169 -9.05 16.74 22.59
N LYS A 170 -9.83 16.51 21.52
CA LYS A 170 -10.90 15.52 21.51
C LYS A 170 -10.38 14.11 21.79
N ALA A 171 -9.25 13.72 21.18
CA ALA A 171 -8.61 12.43 21.42
C ALA A 171 -8.07 12.31 22.85
N ALA A 172 -7.46 13.37 23.38
CA ALA A 172 -6.94 13.43 24.75
C ALA A 172 -8.05 13.23 25.78
N PHE A 173 -9.15 13.97 25.68
CA PHE A 173 -10.30 13.84 26.59
C PHE A 173 -10.93 12.45 26.53
N ARG A 174 -10.96 11.83 25.36
CA ARG A 174 -11.55 10.49 25.19
C ARG A 174 -10.67 9.40 25.82
N ASN A 175 -9.35 9.59 25.76
CA ASN A 175 -8.36 8.59 26.19
C ASN A 175 -7.80 8.87 27.61
N LEU A 176 -8.56 9.52 28.48
CA LEU A 176 -8.12 9.82 29.86
C LEU A 176 -7.74 8.57 30.67
N LYS A 177 -8.43 7.44 30.42
CA LYS A 177 -8.15 6.16 31.11
C LYS A 177 -6.88 5.45 30.60
N HIS A 178 -6.46 5.76 29.40
CA HIS A 178 -5.26 5.21 28.76
C HIS A 178 -4.45 6.36 28.16
N PRO A 179 -3.68 7.09 29.00
CA PRO A 179 -3.02 8.30 28.58
C PRO A 179 -2.07 8.06 27.42
N THR A 180 -2.17 8.92 26.44
CA THR A 180 -1.39 8.93 25.21
C THR A 180 -0.58 10.22 25.10
N MET A 181 0.28 10.32 24.11
CA MET A 181 0.99 11.57 23.82
C MET A 181 0.04 12.74 23.57
N ASP A 182 -1.15 12.48 22.98
CA ASP A 182 -2.16 13.51 22.74
C ASP A 182 -2.66 14.15 24.06
N ASN A 183 -2.70 13.38 25.17
CA ASN A 183 -3.06 13.91 26.49
C ASN A 183 -2.06 14.93 26.97
N LEU A 184 -0.74 14.65 26.86
CA LEU A 184 0.30 15.57 27.32
C LEU A 184 0.33 16.84 26.44
N ILE A 185 0.23 16.69 25.11
CA ILE A 185 0.17 17.81 24.18
C ILE A 185 -1.06 18.70 24.47
N SER A 186 -2.23 18.08 24.68
CA SER A 186 -3.46 18.80 24.98
C SER A 186 -3.38 19.54 26.30
N MET A 187 -2.95 18.86 27.38
CA MET A 187 -2.82 19.48 28.70
C MET A 187 -1.78 20.61 28.69
N GLY A 188 -0.57 20.36 28.14
CA GLY A 188 0.49 21.34 28.08
C GLY A 188 0.13 22.57 27.26
N SER A 189 -0.45 22.38 26.07
CA SER A 189 -0.81 23.50 25.19
C SER A 189 -1.98 24.33 25.74
N LEU A 190 -3.02 23.69 26.30
CA LEU A 190 -4.14 24.40 26.90
C LEU A 190 -3.73 25.11 28.20
N ALA A 191 -2.87 24.47 29.03
CA ALA A 191 -2.36 25.09 30.24
C ALA A 191 -1.49 26.30 29.91
N ALA A 192 -0.54 26.16 28.94
CA ALA A 192 0.32 27.26 28.51
C ALA A 192 -0.48 28.41 27.90
N TYR A 193 -1.48 28.11 27.07
CA TYR A 193 -2.35 29.11 26.44
C TYR A 193 -3.23 29.84 27.47
N GLY A 194 -3.90 29.10 28.34
CA GLY A 194 -4.73 29.66 29.42
C GLY A 194 -3.92 30.50 30.42
N TRP A 195 -2.72 29.99 30.79
CA TRP A 195 -1.77 30.73 31.61
C TRP A 195 -1.35 32.04 30.95
N SER A 196 -1.03 32.03 29.66
CA SER A 196 -0.60 33.24 28.93
C SER A 196 -1.67 34.33 28.91
N ILE A 197 -2.94 33.93 28.77
CA ILE A 197 -4.07 34.89 28.89
C ILE A 197 -4.11 35.50 30.30
N TYR A 198 -4.01 34.65 31.34
CA TYR A 198 -4.02 35.10 32.73
C TYR A 198 -2.81 36.00 33.03
N ALA A 199 -1.59 35.57 32.66
CA ALA A 199 -0.36 36.31 32.91
C ALA A 199 -0.37 37.70 32.25
N ASN A 200 -0.79 37.75 30.97
CA ASN A 200 -0.85 39.06 30.26
C ASN A 200 -2.02 39.93 30.72
N SER A 201 -3.08 39.36 31.33
CA SER A 201 -4.19 40.18 31.89
C SER A 201 -3.88 40.74 33.28
N THR A 202 -3.01 40.10 34.05
CA THR A 202 -2.69 40.46 35.44
C THR A 202 -1.29 41.00 35.61
N GLY A 203 -0.41 40.86 34.59
CA GLY A 203 1.00 41.17 34.69
C GLY A 203 1.79 40.17 35.55
N ALA A 204 1.28 39.02 35.77
CA ALA A 204 1.74 38.07 36.72
C ALA A 204 2.59 36.98 36.09
N GLY A 205 3.70 37.30 35.40
CA GLY A 205 4.65 36.33 34.90
C GLY A 205 4.77 36.25 33.35
N ASP A 206 5.51 35.27 32.86
CA ASP A 206 5.83 35.13 31.45
C ASP A 206 4.68 34.49 30.62
N VAL A 207 4.67 34.82 29.33
CA VAL A 207 3.71 34.31 28.34
C VAL A 207 4.33 33.15 27.60
N TYR A 208 3.63 32.02 27.46
CA TYR A 208 4.10 30.78 26.82
C TYR A 208 3.28 30.41 25.58
N THR A 209 2.63 31.36 24.97
CA THR A 209 1.71 31.14 23.84
C THR A 209 2.42 30.61 22.60
N GLU A 210 3.65 31.12 22.34
CA GLU A 210 4.49 30.68 21.23
C GLU A 210 4.90 29.20 21.38
N VAL A 211 5.12 28.75 22.61
CA VAL A 211 5.44 27.36 22.90
C VAL A 211 4.23 26.47 22.62
N ALA A 212 3.03 26.90 23.06
CA ALA A 212 1.79 26.18 22.80
C ALA A 212 1.53 26.05 21.31
N ALA A 213 1.64 27.14 20.55
CA ALA A 213 1.44 27.17 19.10
C ALA A 213 2.51 26.37 18.35
N GLY A 214 3.79 26.50 18.77
CA GLY A 214 4.93 25.82 18.18
C GLY A 214 4.82 24.31 18.32
N VAL A 215 4.52 23.80 19.52
CA VAL A 215 4.34 22.37 19.77
C VAL A 215 3.24 21.80 18.85
N ILE A 216 2.08 22.44 18.80
CA ILE A 216 0.97 22.02 17.92
C ILE A 216 1.38 22.06 16.45
N PHE A 217 2.03 23.13 16.01
CA PHE A 217 2.53 23.26 14.64
C PHE A 217 3.46 22.11 14.24
N PHE A 218 4.44 21.78 15.08
CA PHE A 218 5.36 20.64 14.82
C PHE A 218 4.65 19.30 14.81
N VAL A 219 3.65 19.09 15.68
CA VAL A 219 2.84 17.87 15.66
C VAL A 219 2.03 17.76 14.36
N ILE A 220 1.41 18.85 13.92
CA ILE A 220 0.65 18.87 12.67
C ILE A 220 1.55 18.70 11.45
N LEU A 221 2.75 19.31 11.45
CA LEU A 221 3.77 19.09 10.42
C LEU A 221 4.16 17.60 10.34
N GLY A 222 4.42 16.97 11.47
CA GLY A 222 4.74 15.54 11.51
C GLY A 222 3.62 14.67 10.94
N ARG A 223 2.37 14.92 11.33
CA ARG A 223 1.19 14.22 10.79
C ARG A 223 1.00 14.47 9.29
N TYR A 224 1.26 15.68 8.82
CA TYR A 224 1.21 16.01 7.39
C TYR A 224 2.26 15.21 6.60
N LEU A 225 3.52 15.20 7.07
CA LEU A 225 4.60 14.44 6.45
C LEU A 225 4.30 12.93 6.44
N GLU A 226 3.78 12.40 7.54
CA GLU A 226 3.35 11.01 7.64
C GLU A 226 2.24 10.66 6.63
N THR A 227 1.19 11.49 6.56
CA THR A 227 0.07 11.28 5.63
C THR A 227 0.53 11.30 4.18
N ARG A 228 1.40 12.25 3.83
CA ARG A 228 2.00 12.35 2.49
C ARG A 228 2.82 11.12 2.13
N ALA A 229 3.51 10.56 3.11
CA ALA A 229 4.28 9.35 2.96
C ALA A 229 3.44 8.13 2.70
N LYS A 230 2.42 7.93 3.53
CA LYS A 230 1.45 6.84 3.40
C LYS A 230 0.78 6.86 2.03
N ALA A 231 0.37 8.04 1.55
CA ALA A 231 -0.23 8.20 0.24
C ALA A 231 0.69 7.75 -0.89
N LYS A 232 2.00 8.04 -0.80
CA LYS A 232 2.99 7.62 -1.80
C LYS A 232 3.27 6.10 -1.75
N ALA A 233 3.26 5.51 -0.56
CA ALA A 233 3.45 4.06 -0.39
C ALA A 233 2.23 3.24 -0.84
N SER A 234 1.01 3.78 -0.67
CA SER A 234 -0.24 3.12 -1.08
C SER A 234 -0.42 3.00 -2.60
N SER A 235 0.30 3.80 -3.40
CA SER A 235 0.20 3.73 -4.87
C SER A 235 0.67 2.38 -5.44
N ALA A 236 1.62 1.71 -4.80
CA ALA A 236 2.09 0.38 -5.20
C ALA A 236 1.03 -0.72 -4.95
N LEU A 237 0.23 -0.59 -3.88
CA LEU A 237 -0.88 -1.50 -3.62
C LEU A 237 -2.05 -1.27 -4.57
N SER A 238 -2.30 -0.01 -4.95
CA SER A 238 -3.34 0.34 -5.94
C SER A 238 -3.07 -0.30 -7.30
N SER A 239 -1.81 -0.49 -7.69
CA SER A 239 -1.47 -1.16 -8.95
C SER A 239 -1.77 -2.67 -8.91
N LEU A 240 -1.66 -3.35 -7.76
CA LEU A 240 -2.10 -4.73 -7.60
C LEU A 240 -3.62 -4.87 -7.69
N LEU A 241 -4.37 -3.94 -7.06
CA LEU A 241 -5.83 -3.91 -7.14
C LEU A 241 -6.33 -3.58 -8.56
N ALA A 242 -5.55 -2.84 -9.35
CA ALA A 242 -5.85 -2.51 -10.73
C ALA A 242 -5.61 -3.67 -11.73
N LEU A 243 -5.10 -4.84 -11.27
CA LEU A 243 -4.90 -6.03 -12.12
C LEU A 243 -6.23 -6.72 -12.45
N GLY A 244 -7.26 -6.57 -11.64
CA GLY A 244 -8.59 -7.14 -11.91
C GLY A 244 -9.26 -6.47 -13.09
N SER A 245 -10.00 -7.27 -13.89
CA SER A 245 -10.85 -6.77 -14.97
C SER A 245 -12.02 -5.99 -14.39
N LYS A 246 -12.39 -4.86 -15.02
CA LYS A 246 -13.58 -4.08 -14.63
C LYS A 246 -14.83 -4.54 -15.35
N GLU A 247 -14.66 -5.09 -16.54
CA GLU A 247 -15.72 -5.57 -17.42
C GLU A 247 -15.37 -6.98 -17.91
N VAL A 248 -16.39 -7.75 -18.26
CA VAL A 248 -16.25 -9.11 -18.76
C VAL A 248 -17.23 -9.35 -19.88
N THR A 249 -16.82 -10.08 -20.92
CA THR A 249 -17.70 -10.49 -22.02
C THR A 249 -18.30 -11.85 -21.68
N ILE A 250 -19.53 -11.87 -21.18
CA ILE A 250 -20.26 -13.12 -20.92
C ILE A 250 -20.95 -13.64 -22.21
N VAL A 251 -21.10 -14.96 -22.30
CA VAL A 251 -21.77 -15.62 -23.41
C VAL A 251 -23.12 -16.15 -22.92
N ARG A 252 -24.20 -15.43 -23.21
CA ARG A 252 -25.57 -15.88 -22.89
C ARG A 252 -26.35 -16.15 -24.17
N GLY A 253 -26.90 -17.38 -24.28
CA GLY A 253 -27.67 -17.78 -25.50
C GLY A 253 -26.85 -17.75 -26.78
N GLY A 254 -25.52 -17.86 -26.73
CA GLY A 254 -24.62 -17.81 -27.89
C GLY A 254 -24.19 -16.39 -28.31
N PHE A 255 -24.69 -15.35 -27.67
CA PHE A 255 -24.35 -13.96 -27.96
C PHE A 255 -23.40 -13.39 -26.90
N PRO A 256 -22.31 -12.68 -27.29
CA PRO A 256 -21.42 -11.99 -26.37
C PRO A 256 -22.10 -10.72 -25.84
N LEU A 257 -22.08 -10.53 -24.52
CA LEU A 257 -22.60 -9.36 -23.82
C LEU A 257 -21.53 -8.85 -22.85
N ILE A 258 -21.16 -7.58 -22.96
CA ILE A 258 -20.22 -6.94 -22.04
C ILE A 258 -21.01 -6.49 -20.81
N VAL A 259 -20.56 -6.95 -19.64
CA VAL A 259 -21.16 -6.59 -18.35
C VAL A 259 -20.07 -6.17 -17.35
N PRO A 260 -20.38 -5.33 -16.36
CA PRO A 260 -19.50 -5.08 -15.22
C PRO A 260 -19.16 -6.39 -14.50
N ILE A 261 -17.92 -6.51 -13.98
CA ILE A 261 -17.44 -7.75 -13.33
C ILE A 261 -18.30 -8.14 -12.12
N GLU A 262 -18.93 -7.17 -11.46
CA GLU A 262 -19.80 -7.37 -10.29
C GLU A 262 -21.09 -8.13 -10.64
N GLN A 263 -21.46 -8.18 -11.92
CA GLN A 263 -22.65 -8.91 -12.39
C GLN A 263 -22.34 -10.34 -12.82
N LEU A 264 -21.05 -10.73 -12.85
CA LEU A 264 -20.64 -12.09 -13.17
C LEU A 264 -21.00 -13.04 -12.04
N GLN A 265 -21.63 -14.16 -12.35
CA GLN A 265 -22.04 -15.18 -11.39
C GLN A 265 -21.25 -16.49 -11.58
N ILE A 266 -21.17 -17.28 -10.52
CA ILE A 266 -20.59 -18.63 -10.61
C ILE A 266 -21.43 -19.46 -11.60
N GLY A 267 -20.72 -20.10 -12.55
CA GLY A 267 -21.34 -20.87 -13.62
C GLY A 267 -21.53 -20.11 -14.93
N ASP A 268 -21.45 -18.78 -14.95
CA ASP A 268 -21.48 -18.00 -16.19
C ASP A 268 -20.26 -18.34 -17.07
N GLU A 269 -20.49 -18.41 -18.38
CA GLU A 269 -19.43 -18.57 -19.37
C GLU A 269 -19.01 -17.22 -19.92
N PHE A 270 -17.72 -16.95 -19.95
CA PHE A 270 -17.16 -15.71 -20.47
C PHE A 270 -16.03 -15.96 -21.48
N GLU A 271 -15.93 -15.05 -22.42
CA GLU A 271 -14.93 -15.06 -23.47
C GLU A 271 -13.66 -14.34 -23.05
N VAL A 272 -12.50 -14.96 -23.37
CA VAL A 272 -11.17 -14.35 -23.18
C VAL A 272 -10.43 -14.41 -24.51
N ARG A 273 -10.14 -13.24 -25.08
CA ARG A 273 -9.43 -13.10 -26.35
C ARG A 273 -7.92 -13.12 -26.15
N PRO A 274 -7.13 -13.38 -27.20
CA PRO A 274 -5.69 -13.20 -27.14
C PRO A 274 -5.31 -11.78 -26.67
N GLY A 275 -4.42 -11.70 -25.70
CA GLY A 275 -4.01 -10.45 -25.05
C GLY A 275 -4.89 -9.99 -23.90
N ASP A 276 -6.08 -10.55 -23.72
CA ASP A 276 -6.98 -10.19 -22.63
C ASP A 276 -6.57 -10.85 -21.31
N ARG A 277 -6.95 -10.19 -20.22
CA ARG A 277 -6.86 -10.78 -18.88
C ARG A 277 -8.07 -11.65 -18.60
N ILE A 278 -7.84 -12.79 -17.96
CA ILE A 278 -8.90 -13.67 -17.47
C ILE A 278 -9.66 -12.92 -16.37
N ALA A 279 -10.99 -12.80 -16.52
CA ALA A 279 -11.78 -11.93 -15.65
C ALA A 279 -11.87 -12.44 -14.21
N THR A 280 -11.98 -13.77 -14.03
CA THR A 280 -12.12 -14.43 -12.73
C THR A 280 -11.59 -15.86 -12.80
N ASP A 281 -11.49 -16.54 -11.64
CA ASP A 281 -11.09 -17.95 -11.60
C ASP A 281 -12.14 -18.82 -12.29
N GLY A 282 -11.68 -19.78 -13.08
CA GLY A 282 -12.59 -20.61 -13.86
C GLY A 282 -11.96 -21.88 -14.42
N ILE A 283 -12.81 -22.61 -15.17
CA ILE A 283 -12.40 -23.80 -15.93
C ILE A 283 -12.65 -23.52 -17.42
N VAL A 284 -11.66 -23.81 -18.24
CA VAL A 284 -11.77 -23.70 -19.69
C VAL A 284 -12.80 -24.71 -20.20
N VAL A 285 -13.83 -24.23 -20.92
CA VAL A 285 -14.89 -25.03 -21.53
C VAL A 285 -14.55 -25.31 -22.99
N LYS A 286 -14.04 -24.31 -23.71
CA LYS A 286 -13.66 -24.40 -25.13
C LYS A 286 -12.43 -23.56 -25.41
N GLY A 287 -11.66 -24.00 -26.38
CA GLY A 287 -10.45 -23.33 -26.85
C GLY A 287 -9.19 -23.90 -26.21
N GLU A 288 -8.08 -23.61 -26.85
CA GLU A 288 -6.74 -23.96 -26.39
C GLU A 288 -5.86 -22.71 -26.49
N SER A 289 -5.02 -22.48 -25.50
CA SER A 289 -4.12 -21.33 -25.45
C SER A 289 -2.98 -21.56 -24.46
N ALA A 290 -2.02 -20.61 -24.45
CA ALA A 290 -1.04 -20.47 -23.39
C ALA A 290 -1.43 -19.28 -22.50
N VAL A 291 -1.42 -19.47 -21.18
CA VAL A 291 -1.80 -18.45 -20.20
C VAL A 291 -0.59 -18.08 -19.35
N ASP A 292 -0.30 -16.80 -19.29
CA ASP A 292 0.76 -16.24 -18.46
C ASP A 292 0.24 -15.94 -17.04
N ASN A 293 0.74 -16.71 -16.08
CA ASN A 293 0.44 -16.58 -14.66
C ASN A 293 1.55 -15.82 -13.90
N SER A 294 2.53 -15.23 -14.59
CA SER A 294 3.76 -14.68 -13.98
C SER A 294 3.46 -13.59 -12.94
N MET A 295 2.41 -12.80 -13.14
CA MET A 295 1.99 -11.76 -12.19
C MET A 295 1.52 -12.33 -10.84
N LEU A 296 1.10 -13.59 -10.80
CA LEU A 296 0.57 -14.26 -9.60
C LEU A 296 1.57 -15.25 -9.02
N THR A 297 2.23 -16.03 -9.87
CA THR A 297 3.14 -17.12 -9.48
C THR A 297 4.62 -16.74 -9.54
N GLY A 298 4.96 -15.71 -10.29
CA GLY A 298 6.34 -15.31 -10.60
C GLY A 298 6.99 -16.15 -11.71
N GLU A 299 6.35 -17.24 -12.17
CA GLU A 299 6.88 -18.10 -13.23
C GLU A 299 6.61 -17.50 -14.61
N THR A 300 7.67 -17.23 -15.36
CA THR A 300 7.59 -16.55 -16.68
C THR A 300 7.23 -17.46 -17.84
N LYS A 301 7.24 -18.79 -17.63
CA LYS A 301 6.80 -19.74 -18.65
C LYS A 301 5.28 -19.81 -18.65
N PRO A 302 4.60 -19.45 -19.75
CA PRO A 302 3.16 -19.64 -19.86
C PRO A 302 2.79 -21.11 -19.72
N VAL A 303 1.60 -21.33 -19.19
CA VAL A 303 1.03 -22.66 -18.99
C VAL A 303 0.03 -22.92 -20.12
N ASP A 304 0.21 -24.02 -20.82
CA ASP A 304 -0.76 -24.47 -21.84
C ASP A 304 -2.06 -24.89 -21.16
N VAL A 305 -3.18 -24.37 -21.67
CA VAL A 305 -4.52 -24.65 -21.16
C VAL A 305 -5.45 -25.05 -22.27
N GLY A 306 -6.30 -26.03 -21.98
CA GLY A 306 -7.36 -26.53 -22.86
C GLY A 306 -8.62 -26.89 -22.09
N PRO A 307 -9.64 -27.48 -22.74
CA PRO A 307 -10.88 -27.88 -22.10
C PRO A 307 -10.64 -28.71 -20.82
N GLY A 308 -11.23 -28.28 -19.70
CA GLY A 308 -11.03 -28.90 -18.38
C GLY A 308 -9.88 -28.30 -17.54
N SER A 309 -9.00 -27.49 -18.13
CA SER A 309 -7.93 -26.81 -17.39
C SER A 309 -8.47 -25.70 -16.50
N SER A 310 -7.93 -25.58 -15.29
CA SER A 310 -8.20 -24.48 -14.36
C SER A 310 -7.38 -23.25 -14.71
N VAL A 311 -8.00 -22.08 -14.69
CA VAL A 311 -7.35 -20.78 -14.93
C VAL A 311 -7.63 -19.82 -13.79
N ILE A 312 -6.69 -18.90 -13.54
CA ILE A 312 -6.75 -17.93 -12.44
C ILE A 312 -7.08 -16.55 -12.99
N GLY A 313 -7.93 -15.82 -12.30
CA GLY A 313 -8.26 -14.43 -12.63
C GLY A 313 -7.01 -13.53 -12.63
N ALA A 314 -7.01 -12.52 -13.51
CA ALA A 314 -5.90 -11.60 -13.78
C ALA A 314 -4.70 -12.17 -14.57
N SER A 315 -4.64 -13.47 -14.83
CA SER A 315 -3.69 -14.06 -15.79
C SER A 315 -3.92 -13.57 -17.21
N VAL A 316 -2.89 -13.54 -18.03
CA VAL A 316 -2.97 -13.03 -19.42
C VAL A 316 -3.06 -14.18 -20.41
N ASN A 317 -4.05 -14.15 -21.26
CA ASN A 317 -4.22 -15.10 -22.35
C ASN A 317 -3.34 -14.71 -23.56
N HIS A 318 -2.52 -15.62 -24.09
CA HIS A 318 -1.57 -15.28 -25.16
C HIS A 318 -2.13 -15.48 -26.57
N ASN A 319 -2.54 -16.70 -26.93
CA ASN A 319 -2.64 -17.07 -28.35
C ASN A 319 -4.05 -17.43 -28.81
N GLY A 320 -4.78 -18.22 -28.03
CA GLY A 320 -6.08 -18.78 -28.42
C GLY A 320 -7.25 -17.99 -27.83
N ARG A 321 -8.43 -18.14 -28.46
CA ARG A 321 -9.68 -17.67 -27.87
C ARG A 321 -10.19 -18.73 -26.89
N LEU A 322 -10.41 -18.34 -25.64
CA LEU A 322 -10.93 -19.23 -24.61
C LEU A 322 -12.37 -18.87 -24.24
N ILE A 323 -13.18 -19.90 -23.97
CA ILE A 323 -14.44 -19.79 -23.23
C ILE A 323 -14.22 -20.42 -21.87
N VAL A 324 -14.38 -19.63 -20.84
CA VAL A 324 -14.10 -20.03 -19.45
C VAL A 324 -15.39 -19.96 -18.64
N ARG A 325 -15.67 -20.99 -17.85
CA ARG A 325 -16.79 -21.02 -16.91
C ARG A 325 -16.30 -20.56 -15.55
N ALA A 326 -16.91 -19.51 -14.98
CA ALA A 326 -16.56 -18.96 -13.68
C ALA A 326 -16.81 -19.98 -12.57
N THR A 327 -15.80 -20.24 -11.75
CA THR A 327 -15.87 -21.12 -10.56
C THR A 327 -15.85 -20.33 -9.26
N ARG A 328 -15.25 -19.14 -9.25
CA ARG A 328 -15.21 -18.22 -8.12
C ARG A 328 -15.40 -16.80 -8.64
N VAL A 329 -16.04 -15.95 -7.85
CA VAL A 329 -16.28 -14.54 -8.20
C VAL A 329 -16.05 -13.65 -6.97
N GLY A 330 -15.76 -12.38 -7.18
CA GLY A 330 -15.64 -11.38 -6.11
C GLY A 330 -14.52 -11.68 -5.11
N SER A 331 -14.88 -11.73 -3.82
CA SER A 331 -13.93 -11.94 -2.71
C SER A 331 -13.31 -13.34 -2.65
N ASP A 332 -13.92 -14.32 -3.32
CA ASP A 332 -13.49 -15.73 -3.24
C ASP A 332 -12.42 -16.09 -4.28
N THR A 333 -12.11 -15.16 -5.19
CA THR A 333 -11.06 -15.36 -6.19
C THR A 333 -9.67 -15.45 -5.57
N GLU A 334 -8.75 -16.16 -6.24
CA GLU A 334 -7.37 -16.30 -5.77
C GLU A 334 -6.66 -14.94 -5.70
N LEU A 335 -6.92 -14.04 -6.66
CA LEU A 335 -6.41 -12.67 -6.63
C LEU A 335 -6.92 -11.90 -5.40
N ALA A 336 -8.22 -12.04 -5.07
CA ALA A 336 -8.79 -11.40 -3.89
C ALA A 336 -8.18 -11.96 -2.59
N ARG A 337 -7.94 -13.28 -2.51
CA ARG A 337 -7.28 -13.93 -1.37
C ARG A 337 -5.84 -13.45 -1.20
N ILE A 338 -5.04 -13.40 -2.27
CA ILE A 338 -3.68 -12.87 -2.26
C ILE A 338 -3.70 -11.41 -1.80
N THR A 339 -4.61 -10.62 -2.33
CA THR A 339 -4.78 -9.20 -1.96
C THR A 339 -5.13 -9.07 -0.47
N ALA A 340 -6.06 -9.86 0.03
CA ALA A 340 -6.45 -9.87 1.45
C ALA A 340 -5.27 -10.28 2.36
N MET A 341 -4.47 -11.27 1.96
CA MET A 341 -3.25 -11.65 2.69
C MET A 341 -2.25 -10.50 2.75
N VAL A 342 -2.01 -9.81 1.63
CA VAL A 342 -1.09 -8.66 1.57
C VAL A 342 -1.59 -7.51 2.45
N ILE A 343 -2.88 -7.22 2.42
CA ILE A 343 -3.50 -6.17 3.24
C ILE A 343 -3.42 -6.54 4.73
N SER A 344 -3.73 -7.79 5.09
CA SER A 344 -3.63 -8.28 6.47
C SER A 344 -2.19 -8.23 6.99
N ALA A 345 -1.22 -8.61 6.17
CA ALA A 345 0.20 -8.52 6.51
C ALA A 345 0.65 -7.08 6.77
N GLN A 346 0.10 -6.09 6.04
CA GLN A 346 0.36 -4.66 6.27
C GLN A 346 -0.28 -4.12 7.55
N GLY A 347 -1.29 -4.79 8.10
CA GLY A 347 -1.98 -4.39 9.34
C GLY A 347 -1.14 -4.55 10.60
N THR A 348 -0.03 -5.28 10.57
CA THR A 348 0.80 -5.51 11.74
C THR A 348 1.62 -4.27 12.10
N LYS A 349 1.43 -3.77 13.34
CA LYS A 349 2.21 -2.65 13.88
C LYS A 349 3.68 -3.02 14.01
N ALA A 350 4.56 -2.11 13.60
CA ALA A 350 5.98 -2.25 13.86
C ALA A 350 6.26 -2.38 15.37
N PRO A 351 7.12 -3.30 15.83
CA PRO A 351 7.45 -3.49 17.23
C PRO A 351 7.90 -2.21 17.94
N ILE A 352 8.66 -1.36 17.27
CA ILE A 352 9.15 -0.08 17.81
C ILE A 352 8.00 0.91 18.07
N GLN A 353 6.94 0.89 17.25
CA GLN A 353 5.77 1.75 17.46
C GLN A 353 5.02 1.33 18.73
N ARG A 354 4.88 0.02 18.98
CA ARG A 354 4.31 -0.51 20.23
C ARG A 354 5.16 -0.17 21.46
N LEU A 355 6.50 -0.11 21.30
CA LEU A 355 7.41 0.30 22.37
C LEU A 355 7.21 1.78 22.70
N ALA A 356 7.14 2.66 21.70
CA ALA A 356 6.89 4.08 21.88
C ALA A 356 5.56 4.35 22.62
N ASP A 357 4.50 3.63 22.27
CA ASP A 357 3.20 3.73 22.96
C ASP A 357 3.28 3.28 24.42
N ARG A 358 3.99 2.18 24.70
CA ARG A 358 4.18 1.68 26.06
C ARG A 358 4.97 2.66 26.93
N ILE A 359 6.04 3.24 26.36
CA ILE A 359 6.83 4.27 27.04
C ILE A 359 5.92 5.47 27.35
N SER A 360 5.15 5.95 26.38
CA SER A 360 4.26 7.09 26.57
C SER A 360 3.19 6.84 27.65
N ALA A 361 2.63 5.65 27.70
CA ALA A 361 1.61 5.28 28.69
C ALA A 361 2.11 5.33 30.14
N VAL A 362 3.41 5.13 30.37
CA VAL A 362 4.05 5.25 31.68
C VAL A 362 4.58 6.67 31.91
N PHE A 363 5.17 7.25 30.89
CA PHE A 363 5.83 8.55 30.95
C PHE A 363 4.87 9.70 31.26
N VAL A 364 3.69 9.72 30.59
CA VAL A 364 2.71 10.80 30.76
C VAL A 364 2.21 10.93 32.21
N PRO A 365 1.77 9.86 32.89
CA PRO A 365 1.43 9.93 34.31
C PRO A 365 2.60 10.39 35.20
N ILE A 366 3.82 9.89 34.94
CA ILE A 366 5.02 10.29 35.72
C ILE A 366 5.27 11.78 35.61
N VAL A 367 5.25 12.31 34.38
CA VAL A 367 5.48 13.76 34.16
C VAL A 367 4.37 14.59 34.81
N THR A 368 3.13 14.15 34.72
CA THR A 368 2.01 14.84 35.37
C THR A 368 2.20 14.90 36.89
N VAL A 369 2.57 13.78 37.53
CA VAL A 369 2.86 13.74 38.95
C VAL A 369 4.08 14.62 39.30
N LEU A 370 5.11 14.59 38.46
CA LEU A 370 6.32 15.42 38.65
C LEU A 370 6.00 16.92 38.57
N ALA A 371 5.16 17.33 37.60
CA ALA A 371 4.71 18.72 37.48
C ALA A 371 3.92 19.18 38.72
N ILE A 372 3.04 18.34 39.26
CA ILE A 372 2.30 18.61 40.50
C ILE A 372 3.23 18.68 41.69
N ALA A 373 4.19 17.74 41.81
CA ALA A 373 5.18 17.74 42.88
C ALA A 373 6.09 18.98 42.81
N THR A 374 6.49 19.40 41.61
CA THR A 374 7.25 20.63 41.38
C THR A 374 6.46 21.86 41.85
N PHE A 375 5.19 21.96 41.46
CA PHE A 375 4.30 23.01 41.93
C PHE A 375 4.24 23.05 43.47
N ALA A 376 3.97 21.92 44.09
CA ALA A 376 3.86 21.83 45.54
C ALA A 376 5.20 22.17 46.24
N GLY A 377 6.33 21.66 45.73
CA GLY A 377 7.65 21.92 46.25
C GLY A 377 8.00 23.41 46.26
N TRP A 378 7.85 24.09 45.15
CA TRP A 378 8.12 25.52 45.02
C TRP A 378 7.16 26.38 45.86
N TYR A 379 5.87 26.03 45.89
CA TYR A 379 4.89 26.73 46.72
C TYR A 379 5.22 26.59 48.22
N TYR A 380 5.65 25.40 48.69
CA TYR A 380 6.06 25.15 50.07
C TYR A 380 7.36 25.89 50.45
N THR A 381 8.26 26.14 49.50
CA THR A 381 9.50 26.89 49.76
C THR A 381 9.27 28.41 49.84
N GLY A 382 8.01 28.87 49.73
CA GLY A 382 7.64 30.29 49.87
C GLY A 382 7.64 31.07 48.57
N THR A 383 7.78 30.40 47.43
CA THR A 383 7.63 31.02 46.11
C THR A 383 6.18 31.43 45.88
N SER A 384 5.94 32.50 45.16
CA SER A 384 4.57 32.96 44.84
C SER A 384 3.76 31.87 44.12
N LEU A 385 2.45 31.88 44.32
CA LEU A 385 1.52 30.96 43.62
C LEU A 385 1.71 31.04 42.11
N THR A 386 1.81 32.23 41.58
CA THR A 386 1.99 32.54 40.17
C THR A 386 3.27 31.90 39.60
N GLU A 387 4.38 32.08 40.28
CA GLU A 387 5.68 31.58 39.87
C GLU A 387 5.73 30.03 39.98
N SER A 388 5.15 29.46 41.04
CA SER A 388 5.04 28.02 41.22
C SER A 388 4.22 27.34 40.12
N ILE A 389 3.11 27.98 39.67
CA ILE A 389 2.31 27.50 38.55
C ILE A 389 3.09 27.59 37.23
N SER A 390 3.79 28.72 36.99
CA SER A 390 4.62 28.92 35.80
C SER A 390 5.69 27.83 35.65
N ILE A 391 6.40 27.51 36.75
CA ILE A 391 7.40 26.47 36.77
C ILE A 391 6.79 25.08 36.49
N ALA A 392 5.63 24.76 37.06
CA ALA A 392 4.94 23.50 36.82
C ALA A 392 4.48 23.34 35.37
N ILE A 393 3.96 24.40 34.77
CA ILE A 393 3.59 24.42 33.33
C ILE A 393 4.82 24.20 32.47
N THR A 394 5.94 24.84 32.80
CA THR A 394 7.22 24.67 32.12
C THR A 394 7.67 23.21 32.12
N VAL A 395 7.62 22.53 33.29
CA VAL A 395 7.91 21.09 33.39
C VAL A 395 6.98 20.28 32.44
N LEU A 396 5.68 20.56 32.45
CA LEU A 396 4.71 19.83 31.64
C LEU A 396 4.96 20.00 30.13
N VAL A 397 5.31 21.21 29.71
CA VAL A 397 5.54 21.55 28.30
C VAL A 397 6.86 20.99 27.80
N ILE A 398 7.96 21.17 28.56
CA ILE A 398 9.31 20.72 28.18
C ILE A 398 9.38 19.18 28.12
N ALA A 399 8.67 18.49 29.00
CA ALA A 399 8.66 17.05 29.05
C ALA A 399 7.95 16.37 27.86
N CYS A 400 7.39 17.13 26.90
CA CYS A 400 6.74 16.54 25.74
C CYS A 400 7.73 15.72 24.88
N PRO A 401 7.60 14.39 24.75
CA PRO A 401 8.46 13.60 23.88
C PRO A 401 8.02 13.68 22.41
N CYS A 402 7.80 14.89 21.91
CA CYS A 402 7.23 15.14 20.58
C CYS A 402 8.03 14.46 19.46
N ALA A 403 9.38 14.45 19.58
CA ALA A 403 10.27 13.79 18.64
C ALA A 403 10.10 12.27 18.61
N LEU A 404 9.76 11.62 19.73
CA LEU A 404 9.57 10.16 19.80
C LEU A 404 8.41 9.70 18.90
N GLY A 405 7.33 10.47 18.86
CA GLY A 405 6.16 10.19 18.00
C GLY A 405 6.43 10.40 16.51
N LEU A 406 7.39 11.26 16.16
CA LEU A 406 7.71 11.59 14.77
C LEU A 406 8.89 10.79 14.20
N ALA A 407 9.83 10.36 15.04
CA ALA A 407 11.08 9.72 14.61
C ALA A 407 10.82 8.44 13.79
N THR A 408 9.95 7.57 14.26
CA THR A 408 9.66 6.29 13.61
C THR A 408 8.94 6.45 12.28
N PRO A 409 7.83 7.21 12.18
CA PRO A 409 7.17 7.45 10.89
C PRO A 409 8.09 8.10 9.86
N VAL A 410 8.90 9.09 10.26
CA VAL A 410 9.83 9.79 9.36
C VAL A 410 10.94 8.86 8.86
N ALA A 411 11.54 8.05 9.74
CA ALA A 411 12.58 7.10 9.36
C ALA A 411 12.06 6.05 8.37
N LEU A 412 10.87 5.48 8.63
CA LEU A 412 10.19 4.55 7.75
C LEU A 412 9.86 5.20 6.39
N LEU A 413 9.44 6.46 6.41
CA LEU A 413 9.16 7.24 5.22
C LEU A 413 10.39 7.36 4.32
N VAL A 414 11.50 7.83 4.90
CA VAL A 414 12.74 8.03 4.16
C VAL A 414 13.25 6.70 3.60
N ALA A 415 13.22 5.64 4.41
CA ALA A 415 13.64 4.32 3.99
C ALA A 415 12.75 3.77 2.86
N SER A 416 11.42 3.85 2.99
CA SER A 416 10.47 3.43 1.96
C SER A 416 10.60 4.26 0.69
N GLY A 417 10.75 5.58 0.81
CA GLY A 417 10.93 6.48 -0.34
C GLY A 417 12.23 6.22 -1.10
N ARG A 418 13.35 6.00 -0.39
CA ARG A 418 14.64 5.64 -1.01
C ARG A 418 14.60 4.25 -1.63
N GLY A 419 13.92 3.30 -0.97
CA GLY A 419 13.69 1.96 -1.50
C GLY A 419 12.89 2.02 -2.80
N ALA A 420 11.74 2.70 -2.79
CA ALA A 420 10.86 2.84 -3.94
C ALA A 420 11.56 3.51 -5.13
N ALA A 421 12.42 4.51 -4.89
CA ALA A 421 13.23 5.15 -5.94
C ALA A 421 14.23 4.19 -6.61
N ARG A 422 14.54 3.05 -5.96
CA ARG A 422 15.40 1.98 -6.48
C ARG A 422 14.62 0.73 -6.91
N GLY A 423 13.29 0.82 -6.99
CA GLY A 423 12.44 -0.33 -7.33
C GLY A 423 12.17 -1.30 -6.17
N ILE A 424 12.61 -0.97 -4.94
CA ILE A 424 12.39 -1.81 -3.76
C ILE A 424 11.11 -1.35 -3.07
N VAL A 425 10.08 -2.19 -3.11
CA VAL A 425 8.80 -1.94 -2.43
C VAL A 425 8.78 -2.63 -1.08
N LEU A 426 8.65 -1.85 -0.01
CA LEU A 426 8.53 -2.36 1.35
C LEU A 426 7.06 -2.66 1.64
N ARG A 427 6.73 -3.91 1.90
CA ARG A 427 5.37 -4.35 2.27
C ARG A 427 5.08 -4.09 3.76
N GLU A 428 6.05 -4.36 4.63
CA GLU A 428 5.92 -4.20 6.08
C GLU A 428 7.02 -3.34 6.68
N PRO A 429 6.70 -2.36 7.56
CA PRO A 429 7.70 -1.60 8.29
C PRO A 429 8.62 -2.47 9.16
N ARG A 430 8.12 -3.61 9.66
CA ARG A 430 8.86 -4.57 10.47
C ARG A 430 10.10 -5.12 9.76
N VAL A 431 10.06 -5.24 8.43
CA VAL A 431 11.19 -5.75 7.63
C VAL A 431 12.45 -4.91 7.88
N LEU A 432 12.31 -3.59 8.00
CA LEU A 432 13.45 -2.71 8.26
C LEU A 432 14.09 -2.92 9.64
N GLU A 433 13.29 -3.31 10.65
CA GLU A 433 13.79 -3.61 11.99
C GLU A 433 14.50 -4.97 12.03
N VAL A 434 13.96 -5.97 11.33
CA VAL A 434 14.47 -7.34 11.33
C VAL A 434 15.66 -7.49 10.38
N ALA A 435 15.71 -6.73 9.28
CA ALA A 435 16.79 -6.80 8.29
C ALA A 435 18.19 -6.59 8.90
N ARG A 436 18.27 -5.86 10.01
CA ARG A 436 19.53 -5.65 10.75
C ARG A 436 20.07 -6.93 11.43
N LYS A 437 19.24 -7.96 11.61
CA LYS A 437 19.58 -9.23 12.30
C LYS A 437 19.63 -10.41 11.34
N VAL A 438 19.72 -10.16 10.03
CA VAL A 438 19.76 -11.22 9.01
C VAL A 438 21.17 -11.80 8.95
N ASP A 439 21.29 -13.08 9.22
CA ASP A 439 22.53 -13.90 9.18
C ASP A 439 22.50 -14.87 7.99
N VAL A 440 21.31 -15.21 7.48
CA VAL A 440 21.12 -16.14 6.37
C VAL A 440 20.23 -15.50 5.32
N VAL A 441 20.66 -15.54 4.06
CA VAL A 441 19.87 -15.05 2.92
C VAL A 441 19.57 -16.24 2.00
N VAL A 442 18.29 -16.46 1.74
CA VAL A 442 17.79 -17.47 0.80
C VAL A 442 17.27 -16.73 -0.43
N PHE A 443 17.85 -17.05 -1.59
CA PHE A 443 17.44 -16.46 -2.86
C PHE A 443 16.45 -17.39 -3.58
N ASP A 444 15.33 -16.83 -4.01
CA ASP A 444 14.46 -17.48 -4.98
C ASP A 444 15.13 -17.47 -6.36
N LYS A 445 14.83 -18.48 -7.19
CA LYS A 445 15.43 -18.60 -8.52
C LYS A 445 14.78 -17.60 -9.48
N THR A 446 13.47 -17.68 -9.62
CA THR A 446 12.75 -17.00 -10.71
C THR A 446 12.42 -15.54 -10.35
N GLY A 447 12.85 -14.61 -11.19
CA GLY A 447 12.64 -13.17 -10.95
C GLY A 447 13.50 -12.57 -9.82
N THR A 448 14.34 -13.39 -9.15
CA THR A 448 15.30 -12.94 -8.13
C THR A 448 16.73 -13.14 -8.60
N LEU A 449 17.12 -14.38 -8.95
CA LEU A 449 18.42 -14.70 -9.54
C LEU A 449 18.40 -14.62 -11.08
N THR A 450 17.22 -14.61 -11.67
CA THR A 450 17.01 -14.55 -13.11
C THR A 450 16.16 -13.33 -13.48
N GLU A 451 16.41 -12.78 -14.67
CA GLU A 451 15.66 -11.64 -15.20
C GLU A 451 14.25 -12.02 -15.70
N GLY A 452 13.92 -13.31 -15.72
CA GLY A 452 12.65 -13.81 -16.24
C GLY A 452 12.49 -13.69 -17.76
N VAL A 453 13.57 -13.40 -18.47
CA VAL A 453 13.60 -13.27 -19.93
C VAL A 453 14.31 -14.48 -20.50
N MET A 454 13.61 -15.19 -21.39
CA MET A 454 14.23 -16.29 -22.13
C MET A 454 15.17 -15.73 -23.21
N LEU A 455 16.36 -16.30 -23.29
CA LEU A 455 17.38 -15.98 -24.28
C LEU A 455 17.92 -17.26 -24.90
N VAL A 456 18.13 -17.26 -26.22
CA VAL A 456 18.84 -18.32 -26.91
C VAL A 456 20.32 -18.22 -26.55
N GLN A 457 20.86 -19.20 -25.85
CA GLN A 457 22.26 -19.24 -25.46
C GLN A 457 23.16 -19.72 -26.60
N GLU A 458 22.72 -20.77 -27.30
CA GLU A 458 23.46 -21.38 -28.39
C GLU A 458 22.48 -21.91 -29.44
N ALA A 459 22.85 -21.78 -30.71
CA ALA A 459 22.12 -22.37 -31.82
C ALA A 459 23.08 -23.23 -32.64
N THR A 460 22.82 -24.53 -32.65
CA THR A 460 23.60 -25.51 -33.41
C THR A 460 22.81 -25.95 -34.62
N ILE A 461 23.39 -25.84 -35.81
CA ILE A 461 22.78 -26.28 -37.06
C ILE A 461 23.40 -27.63 -37.43
N SER A 462 22.57 -28.68 -37.43
CA SER A 462 23.02 -30.03 -37.83
C SER A 462 23.00 -30.15 -39.36
N THR A 463 24.12 -30.56 -39.92
CA THR A 463 24.26 -30.86 -41.35
C THR A 463 23.52 -32.15 -41.78
N ALA A 464 23.06 -32.99 -40.81
CA ALA A 464 22.23 -34.15 -41.08
C ALA A 464 20.85 -33.79 -41.67
N ALA A 465 20.40 -32.54 -41.49
CA ALA A 465 19.17 -32.04 -42.10
C ALA A 465 19.18 -32.04 -43.65
N GLY A 466 20.37 -32.07 -44.26
CA GLY A 466 20.50 -32.16 -45.71
C GLY A 466 20.06 -33.48 -46.34
N ALA A 467 19.99 -34.57 -45.54
CA ALA A 467 19.60 -35.91 -46.04
C ALA A 467 18.08 -36.05 -46.23
N VAL A 468 17.27 -35.27 -45.50
CA VAL A 468 15.80 -35.34 -45.51
C VAL A 468 15.17 -34.44 -46.60
N LEU A 469 15.88 -33.38 -47.02
CA LEU A 469 15.32 -32.36 -47.93
C LEU A 469 15.58 -32.63 -49.43
N GLY A 470 16.21 -33.75 -49.79
CA GLY A 470 16.63 -34.02 -51.17
C GLY A 470 17.87 -33.21 -51.59
N ARG A 471 18.78 -33.82 -52.31
CA ARG A 471 20.09 -33.21 -52.65
C ARG A 471 20.04 -31.84 -53.32
N SER A 472 19.00 -31.53 -54.04
CA SER A 472 18.87 -30.24 -54.79
C SER A 472 18.45 -29.05 -53.87
N PHE A 473 17.85 -29.29 -52.72
CA PHE A 473 17.44 -28.22 -51.82
C PHE A 473 18.44 -28.00 -50.68
N ALA A 474 19.12 -29.05 -50.26
CA ALA A 474 20.13 -29.00 -49.22
C ALA A 474 21.36 -28.12 -49.59
N ASP A 475 21.67 -28.05 -50.87
CA ASP A 475 22.80 -27.23 -51.39
C ASP A 475 22.49 -25.72 -51.42
N ILE A 476 21.21 -25.34 -51.28
CA ILE A 476 20.75 -23.93 -51.41
C ILE A 476 20.36 -23.35 -50.03
N VAL A 477 19.99 -24.17 -49.06
CA VAL A 477 19.55 -23.72 -47.74
C VAL A 477 20.76 -23.47 -46.83
N THR A 478 21.06 -22.22 -46.61
CA THR A 478 22.12 -21.79 -45.69
C THR A 478 21.61 -21.69 -44.26
N ALA A 479 22.53 -21.60 -43.29
CA ALA A 479 22.21 -21.31 -41.90
C ALA A 479 21.35 -20.04 -41.72
N GLU A 480 21.56 -19.06 -42.60
CA GLU A 480 20.78 -17.83 -42.58
C GLU A 480 19.32 -18.06 -42.99
N HIS A 481 19.04 -18.93 -43.97
CA HIS A 481 17.70 -19.28 -44.39
C HIS A 481 16.92 -20.00 -43.24
N ILE A 482 17.63 -20.88 -42.49
CA ILE A 482 17.01 -21.60 -41.36
C ILE A 482 16.62 -20.62 -40.23
N ILE A 483 17.56 -19.74 -39.87
CA ILE A 483 17.34 -18.75 -38.81
C ILE A 483 16.24 -17.75 -39.21
N ALA A 484 16.24 -17.30 -40.47
CA ALA A 484 15.25 -16.37 -40.99
C ALA A 484 13.86 -17.01 -41.11
N SER A 485 13.77 -18.29 -41.46
CA SER A 485 12.52 -19.04 -41.49
C SER A 485 11.95 -19.22 -40.07
N ALA A 486 12.80 -19.52 -39.10
CA ALA A 486 12.42 -19.61 -37.69
C ALA A 486 11.90 -18.23 -37.20
N GLN A 487 12.61 -17.15 -37.56
CA GLN A 487 12.17 -15.80 -37.25
C GLN A 487 10.79 -15.49 -37.86
N ALA A 488 10.59 -15.83 -39.13
CA ALA A 488 9.34 -15.52 -39.85
C ALA A 488 8.14 -16.20 -39.18
N ILE A 489 8.25 -17.50 -38.82
CA ILE A 489 7.20 -18.22 -38.10
C ILE A 489 6.98 -17.68 -36.69
N GLU A 490 8.07 -17.55 -35.91
CA GLU A 490 7.95 -17.18 -34.49
C GLU A 490 7.61 -15.70 -34.28
N SER A 491 7.78 -14.86 -35.30
CA SER A 491 7.29 -13.47 -35.24
C SER A 491 5.75 -13.37 -35.21
N LEU A 492 5.05 -14.43 -35.61
CA LEU A 492 3.59 -14.54 -35.54
C LEU A 492 3.09 -15.12 -34.21
N ASN A 493 4.02 -15.48 -33.31
CA ASN A 493 3.75 -16.13 -32.05
C ASN A 493 4.21 -15.27 -30.87
N ASN A 494 3.36 -15.06 -29.86
CA ASN A 494 3.66 -14.26 -28.70
C ASN A 494 4.25 -15.08 -27.52
N HIS A 495 4.55 -16.35 -27.71
CA HIS A 495 5.14 -17.20 -26.68
C HIS A 495 6.56 -16.72 -26.32
N PRO A 496 7.00 -16.72 -25.04
CA PRO A 496 8.34 -16.25 -24.65
C PRO A 496 9.50 -16.93 -25.39
N VAL A 497 9.37 -18.22 -25.71
CA VAL A 497 10.35 -18.94 -26.53
C VAL A 497 10.39 -18.37 -27.95
N ALA A 498 9.24 -18.11 -28.56
CA ALA A 498 9.13 -17.49 -29.87
C ALA A 498 9.80 -16.11 -29.92
N LEU A 499 9.51 -15.28 -28.92
CA LEU A 499 10.14 -13.97 -28.77
C LEU A 499 11.67 -14.07 -28.62
N SER A 500 12.17 -15.09 -27.90
CA SER A 500 13.60 -15.31 -27.74
C SER A 500 14.27 -15.71 -29.04
N ILE A 501 13.66 -16.61 -29.82
CA ILE A 501 14.13 -17.01 -31.15
C ILE A 501 14.14 -15.83 -32.11
N THR A 502 13.04 -15.06 -32.13
CA THR A 502 12.94 -13.85 -32.97
C THR A 502 14.01 -12.82 -32.64
N ARG A 503 14.27 -12.54 -31.36
CA ARG A 503 15.35 -11.63 -30.92
C ARG A 503 16.73 -12.13 -31.34
N TYR A 504 16.99 -13.43 -31.15
CA TYR A 504 18.24 -14.04 -31.55
C TYR A 504 18.48 -13.90 -33.06
N ALA A 505 17.47 -14.21 -33.87
CA ALA A 505 17.56 -14.13 -35.33
C ALA A 505 17.80 -12.67 -35.79
N LEU A 506 17.12 -11.70 -35.21
CA LEU A 506 17.33 -10.28 -35.48
C LEU A 506 18.75 -9.82 -35.13
N ALA A 507 19.29 -10.25 -33.99
CA ALA A 507 20.63 -9.93 -33.56
C ALA A 507 21.70 -10.52 -34.52
N GLN A 508 21.52 -11.76 -34.95
CA GLN A 508 22.39 -12.41 -35.95
C GLN A 508 22.34 -11.70 -37.31
N SER A 509 21.15 -11.30 -37.74
CA SER A 509 20.95 -10.56 -39.00
C SER A 509 21.60 -9.18 -38.97
N ALA A 510 21.58 -8.49 -37.82
CA ALA A 510 22.18 -7.18 -37.63
C ALA A 510 23.73 -7.25 -37.63
N SER A 511 24.30 -8.31 -37.05
CA SER A 511 25.76 -8.47 -36.90
C SER A 511 26.49 -8.88 -38.19
N LYS A 512 25.78 -9.55 -39.12
CA LYS A 512 26.38 -10.13 -40.33
C LYS A 512 26.11 -9.36 -41.62
N SER A 513 25.21 -8.36 -41.63
CA SER A 513 24.79 -7.77 -42.91
C SER A 513 25.48 -6.45 -43.25
N SER A 514 26.30 -6.50 -44.28
CA SER A 514 26.65 -5.38 -45.15
C SER A 514 25.56 -5.02 -46.19
N ILE A 515 24.42 -5.72 -46.17
CA ILE A 515 23.31 -5.58 -47.14
C ILE A 515 22.28 -4.59 -46.60
N PRO A 516 21.89 -3.55 -47.37
CA PRO A 516 20.84 -2.62 -46.96
C PRO A 516 19.52 -3.34 -46.71
N ASN A 517 18.72 -2.86 -45.74
CA ASN A 517 17.44 -3.46 -45.32
C ASN A 517 16.44 -3.62 -46.48
N SER A 518 16.52 -2.82 -47.52
CA SER A 518 15.67 -2.86 -48.72
C SER A 518 15.96 -4.02 -49.69
N ALA A 519 17.08 -4.73 -49.52
CA ALA A 519 17.50 -5.84 -50.39
C ALA A 519 17.43 -7.21 -49.70
N ARG A 520 16.84 -7.30 -48.48
CA ARG A 520 16.72 -8.56 -47.77
C ARG A 520 15.53 -9.39 -48.31
N PRO A 521 15.70 -10.71 -48.50
CA PRO A 521 14.60 -11.56 -48.92
C PRO A 521 13.48 -11.54 -47.88
N THR A 522 12.25 -11.34 -48.33
CA THR A 522 11.06 -11.39 -47.48
C THR A 522 10.62 -12.83 -47.40
N TYR A 523 10.57 -13.40 -46.18
CA TYR A 523 10.09 -14.74 -45.93
C TYR A 523 8.61 -14.65 -45.61
N ALA A 524 7.75 -14.87 -46.61
CA ALA A 524 6.30 -14.92 -46.40
C ALA A 524 5.88 -16.23 -45.76
N VAL A 525 4.99 -16.17 -44.78
CA VAL A 525 4.48 -17.32 -44.06
C VAL A 525 3.01 -17.54 -44.46
N SER A 526 2.65 -18.76 -44.83
CA SER A 526 1.29 -19.22 -45.01
C SER A 526 1.02 -20.45 -44.15
N ASP A 527 -0.25 -20.80 -43.98
CA ASP A 527 -0.72 -21.99 -43.22
C ASP A 527 -0.11 -22.05 -41.80
N PHE A 528 0.03 -20.86 -41.15
CA PHE A 528 0.56 -20.76 -39.79
C PHE A 528 -0.37 -21.44 -38.79
N SER A 529 0.17 -22.31 -37.96
CA SER A 529 -0.53 -22.99 -36.86
C SER A 529 0.36 -23.12 -35.63
N VAL A 530 -0.27 -23.07 -34.46
CA VAL A 530 0.39 -23.31 -33.16
C VAL A 530 -0.29 -24.48 -32.49
N THR A 531 0.50 -25.47 -32.11
CA THR A 531 0.02 -26.64 -31.34
C THR A 531 0.52 -26.49 -29.90
N PRO A 532 -0.38 -26.33 -28.91
CA PRO A 532 0.01 -26.21 -27.50
C PRO A 532 0.90 -27.37 -27.05
N GLY A 533 2.01 -27.06 -26.36
CA GLY A 533 2.98 -28.04 -25.89
C GLY A 533 3.90 -28.65 -26.97
N ALA A 534 3.58 -28.50 -28.23
CA ALA A 534 4.36 -29.03 -29.35
C ALA A 534 5.24 -27.96 -30.04
N GLY A 535 4.64 -26.84 -30.46
CA GLY A 535 5.36 -25.77 -31.15
C GLY A 535 4.52 -25.05 -32.19
N ALA A 536 5.18 -24.42 -33.17
CA ALA A 536 4.57 -23.69 -34.27
C ALA A 536 5.00 -24.27 -35.62
N ALA A 537 4.10 -24.25 -36.60
CA ALA A 537 4.34 -24.72 -37.95
C ALA A 537 3.80 -23.72 -38.98
N GLY A 538 4.40 -23.71 -40.17
CA GLY A 538 3.91 -22.91 -41.28
C GLY A 538 4.71 -23.18 -42.57
N ARG A 539 4.17 -22.75 -43.71
CA ARG A 539 4.91 -22.74 -44.98
C ARG A 539 5.65 -21.45 -45.13
N VAL A 540 6.96 -21.52 -45.31
CA VAL A 540 7.82 -20.34 -45.45
C VAL A 540 8.31 -20.27 -46.89
N SER A 541 8.07 -19.16 -47.57
CA SER A 541 8.59 -18.94 -48.92
C SER A 541 10.12 -18.69 -48.86
N ILE A 542 10.90 -19.65 -49.39
CA ILE A 542 12.35 -19.57 -49.47
C ILE A 542 12.70 -19.66 -50.98
N LEU A 543 13.19 -18.55 -51.56
CA LEU A 543 13.46 -18.46 -52.99
C LEU A 543 12.23 -18.84 -53.86
N SER A 544 12.26 -19.95 -54.58
CA SER A 544 11.20 -20.43 -55.43
C SER A 544 10.37 -21.59 -54.79
N GLN A 545 10.65 -21.95 -53.56
CA GLN A 545 10.00 -23.04 -52.87
C GLN A 545 9.30 -22.58 -51.57
N SER A 546 8.34 -23.37 -51.11
CA SER A 546 7.57 -23.06 -49.90
C SER A 546 7.52 -24.30 -48.97
N PRO A 547 8.65 -24.68 -48.35
CA PRO A 547 8.70 -25.81 -47.46
C PRO A 547 7.86 -25.57 -46.20
N VAL A 548 7.38 -26.66 -45.61
CA VAL A 548 6.78 -26.64 -44.27
C VAL A 548 7.94 -26.59 -43.27
N VAL A 549 7.90 -25.59 -42.39
CA VAL A 549 8.85 -25.42 -41.29
C VAL A 549 8.12 -25.66 -39.98
N LEU A 550 8.65 -26.57 -39.17
CA LEU A 550 8.15 -26.89 -37.85
C LEU A 550 9.18 -26.47 -36.81
N ILE A 551 8.73 -25.74 -35.80
CA ILE A 551 9.53 -25.27 -34.68
C ILE A 551 8.85 -25.78 -33.40
N GLY A 552 9.52 -26.61 -32.64
CA GLY A 552 8.90 -27.21 -31.46
C GLY A 552 9.88 -27.93 -30.56
N SER A 553 9.36 -28.60 -29.54
CA SER A 553 10.15 -29.44 -28.65
C SER A 553 10.77 -30.62 -29.43
N PRO A 554 11.91 -31.14 -29.01
CA PRO A 554 12.56 -32.30 -29.67
C PRO A 554 11.60 -33.48 -29.87
N ALA A 555 10.73 -33.73 -28.90
CA ALA A 555 9.73 -34.80 -28.98
C ALA A 555 8.66 -34.51 -30.06
N ALA A 556 8.19 -33.28 -30.15
CA ALA A 556 7.19 -32.87 -31.13
C ALA A 556 7.75 -32.93 -32.57
N VAL A 557 8.99 -32.46 -32.75
CA VAL A 557 9.67 -32.52 -34.06
C VAL A 557 9.93 -33.96 -34.48
N ALA A 558 10.32 -34.87 -33.56
CA ALA A 558 10.54 -36.28 -33.84
C ALA A 558 9.23 -37.00 -34.24
N HIS A 559 8.10 -36.69 -33.60
CA HIS A 559 6.79 -37.29 -33.97
C HIS A 559 6.32 -36.81 -35.35
N SER A 560 6.47 -35.51 -35.65
CA SER A 560 6.00 -34.97 -36.93
C SER A 560 6.85 -35.45 -38.12
N SER A 561 8.11 -35.78 -37.90
CA SER A 561 8.97 -36.33 -38.97
C SER A 561 8.49 -37.68 -39.50
N THR A 562 7.66 -38.41 -38.74
CA THR A 562 7.06 -39.68 -39.15
C THR A 562 5.74 -39.53 -39.94
N GLU A 563 5.08 -38.37 -39.85
CA GLU A 563 3.82 -38.09 -40.60
C GLU A 563 4.05 -37.47 -41.99
N PHE A 564 5.26 -36.98 -42.26
CA PHE A 564 5.62 -36.29 -43.52
C PHE A 564 6.42 -37.19 -44.50
N HIS A 565 6.42 -38.52 -44.30
CA HIS A 565 6.97 -39.51 -45.26
C HIS A 565 5.82 -40.12 -46.09
#